data_ac44842bc6c3d2cd12fcd3003565936a
#
_entry.id   ac44842bc6c3d2cd12fcd3003565936a
#
_cell.length_a   1.000
_cell.length_b   1.000
_cell.length_c   1.000
_cell.angle_alpha   90.00
_cell.angle_beta   90.00
_cell.angle_gamma   90.00
#
_symmetry.space_group_name_H-M   'P 1'
#
loop_
_entity.id
_entity.type
_entity.pdbx_description
1 polymer ?
#
loop_
_entity_poly.entity_id
_entity_poly.type
_entity_poly.pdbx_seq_one_letter_code
_entity_poly.pdbx_strand_id
1 'polypeptide(L)'
;MLISFLVIFIVQTITQALLHYFAYKYRGINGRKASFITHNNKLELVWTVIPAIVLFALILYGMTTWSDIMNFEEDEDALIVELYAQQWNWKARYAGADNVLGDANVRFLNDYDGLNAVGIDSSDPNGLDDIVVTQEFHLPVDRKVIFKFRSQDVLHSAYMPHFRAQMNCVPGMI
;
A
#
# COMPACT_ATOMS: atom_id res chain seq x y z
N MET A 1 -8.23 -9.68 -2.12
CA MET A 1 -7.06 -10.58 -2.10
C MET A 1 -7.40 -12.02 -2.55
N LEU A 2 -8.35 -12.73 -1.93
CA LEU A 2 -8.71 -14.10 -2.31
C LEU A 2 -9.10 -14.24 -3.79
N ILE A 3 -9.95 -13.34 -4.30
CA ILE A 3 -10.41 -13.33 -5.70
C ILE A 3 -9.23 -13.21 -6.66
N SER A 4 -8.29 -12.30 -6.40
CA SER A 4 -7.10 -12.11 -7.25
C SER A 4 -6.21 -13.34 -7.30
N PHE A 5 -5.98 -13.98 -6.14
CA PHE A 5 -5.23 -15.24 -6.09
C PHE A 5 -5.93 -16.36 -6.88
N LEU A 6 -7.25 -16.46 -6.75
CA LEU A 6 -8.03 -17.50 -7.44
C LEU A 6 -7.93 -17.33 -8.95
N VAL A 7 -8.05 -16.10 -9.46
CA VAL A 7 -7.88 -15.78 -10.90
C VAL A 7 -6.46 -16.13 -11.36
N ILE A 8 -5.43 -15.74 -10.59
CA ILE A 8 -4.03 -16.02 -10.92
C ILE A 8 -3.78 -17.54 -11.00
N PHE A 9 -4.24 -18.31 -10.01
CA PHE A 9 -4.05 -19.77 -10.01
C PHE A 9 -4.77 -20.46 -11.15
N ILE A 10 -5.99 -20.05 -11.51
CA ILE A 10 -6.74 -20.60 -12.63
C ILE A 10 -5.97 -20.33 -13.94
N VAL A 11 -5.62 -19.07 -14.19
CA VAL A 11 -4.90 -18.69 -15.42
C VAL A 11 -3.56 -19.39 -15.51
N GLN A 12 -2.78 -19.41 -14.41
CA GLN A 12 -1.50 -20.09 -14.35
C GLN A 12 -1.63 -21.59 -14.64
N THR A 13 -2.61 -22.26 -14.05
CA THR A 13 -2.82 -23.70 -14.28
C THR A 13 -3.17 -23.98 -15.72
N ILE A 14 -4.07 -23.22 -16.32
CA ILE A 14 -4.46 -23.39 -17.73
C ILE A 14 -3.27 -23.15 -18.67
N THR A 15 -2.54 -22.05 -18.47
CA THR A 15 -1.40 -21.70 -19.34
C THR A 15 -0.27 -22.73 -19.22
N GLN A 16 0.06 -23.20 -18.03
CA GLN A 16 1.05 -24.25 -17.83
C GLN A 16 0.62 -25.59 -18.43
N ALA A 17 -0.63 -26.00 -18.25
CA ALA A 17 -1.16 -27.21 -18.84
C ALA A 17 -1.08 -27.16 -20.37
N LEU A 18 -1.49 -26.05 -20.99
CA LEU A 18 -1.38 -25.84 -22.44
C LEU A 18 0.06 -25.84 -22.92
N LEU A 19 0.97 -25.18 -22.20
CA LEU A 19 2.39 -25.15 -22.52
C LEU A 19 2.98 -26.56 -22.57
N HIS A 20 2.77 -27.35 -21.52
CA HIS A 20 3.28 -28.73 -21.45
C HIS A 20 2.63 -29.63 -22.50
N TYR A 21 1.31 -29.48 -22.71
CA TYR A 21 0.60 -30.22 -23.76
C TYR A 21 1.17 -29.93 -25.15
N PHE A 22 1.38 -28.67 -25.49
CA PHE A 22 1.92 -28.32 -26.82
C PHE A 22 3.39 -28.72 -26.97
N ALA A 23 4.20 -28.55 -25.93
CA ALA A 23 5.58 -29.01 -25.94
C ALA A 23 5.69 -30.52 -26.19
N TYR A 24 4.82 -31.31 -25.55
CA TYR A 24 4.76 -32.76 -25.77
C TYR A 24 4.18 -33.11 -27.13
N LYS A 25 3.03 -32.51 -27.52
CA LYS A 25 2.32 -32.82 -28.77
C LYS A 25 3.13 -32.46 -30.03
N TYR A 26 3.82 -31.32 -30.00
CA TYR A 26 4.58 -30.80 -31.15
C TYR A 26 6.08 -31.03 -31.05
N ARG A 27 6.55 -31.91 -30.16
CA ARG A 27 7.95 -32.29 -30.06
C ARG A 27 8.48 -32.82 -31.37
N GLY A 28 9.76 -32.63 -31.64
CA GLY A 28 10.45 -33.16 -32.84
C GLY A 28 10.41 -34.68 -32.86
N ILE A 29 9.81 -35.25 -33.90
CA ILE A 29 9.78 -36.68 -34.17
C ILE A 29 10.26 -36.89 -35.61
N ASN A 30 11.13 -37.88 -35.83
CA ASN A 30 11.66 -38.18 -37.16
C ASN A 30 10.52 -38.42 -38.18
N GLY A 31 10.59 -37.73 -39.32
CA GLY A 31 9.59 -37.79 -40.38
C GLY A 31 8.39 -36.87 -40.25
N ARG A 32 8.23 -36.14 -39.11
CA ARG A 32 7.17 -35.18 -38.94
C ARG A 32 7.58 -33.81 -39.43
N LYS A 33 6.80 -33.22 -40.34
CA LYS A 33 6.99 -31.84 -40.79
C LYS A 33 6.22 -30.87 -39.92
N ALA A 34 6.86 -29.75 -39.55
CA ALA A 34 6.20 -28.68 -38.87
C ALA A 34 5.19 -27.97 -39.76
N SER A 35 4.04 -27.55 -39.21
CA SER A 35 3.10 -26.68 -39.92
C SER A 35 3.56 -25.23 -39.78
N PHE A 36 3.49 -24.50 -40.88
CA PHE A 36 3.84 -23.07 -40.91
C PHE A 36 2.60 -22.26 -40.65
N ILE A 37 2.53 -21.63 -39.48
CA ILE A 37 1.45 -20.72 -39.05
C ILE A 37 2.09 -19.42 -38.67
N THR A 38 1.77 -18.33 -39.37
CA THR A 38 2.34 -16.98 -39.09
C THR A 38 1.52 -16.17 -38.15
N HIS A 39 0.20 -16.24 -38.22
CA HIS A 39 -0.70 -15.46 -37.39
C HIS A 39 -2.11 -16.07 -37.32
N ASN A 40 -2.88 -15.69 -36.30
CA ASN A 40 -4.29 -16.06 -36.19
C ASN A 40 -5.07 -14.92 -35.48
N ASN A 41 -5.61 -14.00 -36.26
CA ASN A 41 -6.29 -12.80 -35.75
C ASN A 41 -7.46 -13.12 -34.79
N LYS A 42 -8.18 -14.25 -34.99
CA LYS A 42 -9.27 -14.64 -34.08
C LYS A 42 -8.75 -15.08 -32.72
N LEU A 43 -7.69 -15.86 -32.72
CA LEU A 43 -7.06 -16.31 -31.49
C LEU A 43 -6.42 -15.13 -30.74
N GLU A 44 -5.76 -14.23 -31.46
CA GLU A 44 -5.18 -13.00 -30.93
C GLU A 44 -6.26 -12.12 -30.29
N LEU A 45 -7.38 -11.92 -30.93
CA LEU A 45 -8.51 -11.17 -30.38
C LEU A 45 -8.99 -11.79 -29.05
N VAL A 46 -9.15 -13.12 -29.02
CA VAL A 46 -9.66 -13.83 -27.82
C VAL A 46 -8.69 -13.67 -26.64
N TRP A 47 -7.40 -13.92 -26.83
CA TRP A 47 -6.44 -13.84 -25.71
C TRP A 47 -6.09 -12.40 -25.30
N THR A 48 -6.48 -11.40 -26.09
CA THR A 48 -6.36 -9.98 -25.73
C THR A 48 -7.62 -9.48 -25.01
N VAL A 49 -8.78 -9.76 -25.57
CA VAL A 49 -10.05 -9.20 -25.06
C VAL A 49 -10.48 -9.85 -23.73
N ILE A 50 -10.36 -11.17 -23.61
CA ILE A 50 -10.77 -11.87 -22.40
C ILE A 50 -9.96 -11.41 -21.18
N PRO A 51 -8.61 -11.44 -21.21
CA PRO A 51 -7.82 -10.92 -20.09
C PRO A 51 -8.06 -9.42 -19.83
N ALA A 52 -8.25 -8.60 -20.86
CA ALA A 52 -8.54 -7.18 -20.70
C ALA A 52 -9.84 -6.93 -19.92
N ILE A 53 -10.90 -7.67 -20.21
CA ILE A 53 -12.17 -7.58 -19.47
C ILE A 53 -11.99 -8.01 -18.00
N VAL A 54 -11.29 -9.12 -17.76
CA VAL A 54 -11.03 -9.62 -16.41
C VAL A 54 -10.21 -8.61 -15.61
N LEU A 55 -9.15 -8.06 -16.20
CA LEU A 55 -8.30 -7.04 -15.55
C LEU A 55 -9.08 -5.76 -15.27
N PHE A 56 -9.91 -5.32 -16.21
CA PHE A 56 -10.76 -4.14 -16.03
C PHE A 56 -11.70 -4.32 -14.82
N ALA A 57 -12.36 -5.47 -14.71
CA ALA A 57 -13.22 -5.76 -13.57
C ALA A 57 -12.44 -5.80 -12.24
N LEU A 58 -11.22 -6.37 -12.23
CA LEU A 58 -10.35 -6.39 -11.05
C LEU A 58 -9.85 -4.99 -10.67
N ILE A 59 -9.57 -4.13 -11.65
CA ILE A 59 -9.18 -2.73 -11.39
C ILE A 59 -10.33 -1.97 -10.73
N LEU A 60 -11.54 -2.06 -11.27
CA LEU A 60 -12.70 -1.41 -10.65
C LEU A 60 -12.94 -1.88 -9.22
N TYR A 61 -12.84 -3.18 -8.97
CA TYR A 61 -12.93 -3.73 -7.62
C TYR A 61 -11.80 -3.24 -6.71
N GLY A 62 -10.58 -3.14 -7.22
CA GLY A 62 -9.44 -2.59 -6.49
C GLY A 62 -9.60 -1.11 -6.16
N MET A 63 -10.15 -0.32 -7.08
CA MET A 63 -10.43 1.11 -6.86
C MET A 63 -11.47 1.34 -5.76
N THR A 64 -12.53 0.55 -5.71
CA THR A 64 -13.52 0.68 -4.61
C THR A 64 -12.88 0.34 -3.26
N THR A 65 -12.14 -0.75 -3.19
CA THR A 65 -11.41 -1.13 -1.95
C THR A 65 -10.40 -0.06 -1.52
N TRP A 66 -9.70 0.54 -2.49
CA TRP A 66 -8.78 1.64 -2.21
C TRP A 66 -9.50 2.87 -1.69
N SER A 67 -10.62 3.23 -2.32
CA SER A 67 -11.46 4.35 -1.88
C SER A 67 -11.94 4.16 -0.44
N ASP A 68 -12.38 2.96 -0.09
CA ASP A 68 -12.85 2.63 1.27
C ASP A 68 -11.73 2.78 2.32
N ILE A 69 -10.48 2.42 1.96
CA ILE A 69 -9.31 2.54 2.85
C ILE A 69 -8.87 3.99 3.00
N MET A 70 -8.96 4.78 1.91
CA MET A 70 -8.47 6.16 1.86
C MET A 70 -9.54 7.19 2.22
N ASN A 71 -10.81 6.80 2.27
CA ASN A 71 -11.88 7.68 2.67
C ASN A 71 -11.97 7.69 4.21
N PHE A 72 -11.33 8.68 4.80
CA PHE A 72 -11.41 8.94 6.24
C PHE A 72 -12.71 9.70 6.51
N GLU A 73 -13.82 9.00 6.63
CA GLU A 73 -14.93 9.56 7.39
C GLU A 73 -14.40 9.76 8.81
N GLU A 74 -14.55 10.96 9.34
CA GLU A 74 -14.17 11.30 10.71
C GLU A 74 -14.96 10.39 11.66
N ASP A 75 -14.34 9.27 12.00
CA ASP A 75 -14.84 8.40 13.06
C ASP A 75 -14.33 9.02 14.37
N GLU A 76 -15.22 9.66 15.11
CA GLU A 76 -14.88 10.35 16.34
C GLU A 76 -14.17 9.44 17.37
N ASP A 77 -14.38 8.12 17.25
CA ASP A 77 -13.73 7.13 18.10
C ASP A 77 -12.36 6.65 17.56
N ALA A 78 -11.97 7.03 16.35
CA ALA A 78 -10.68 6.60 15.79
C ALA A 78 -9.52 7.28 16.53
N LEU A 79 -8.47 6.49 16.83
CA LEU A 79 -7.22 7.05 17.35
C LEU A 79 -6.44 7.70 16.22
N ILE A 80 -6.04 8.94 16.38
CA ILE A 80 -5.20 9.64 15.41
C ILE A 80 -3.73 9.49 15.81
N VAL A 81 -2.91 8.97 14.90
CA VAL A 81 -1.48 8.77 15.10
C VAL A 81 -0.71 9.29 13.88
N GLU A 82 0.23 10.19 14.11
CA GLU A 82 1.17 10.60 13.08
C GLU A 82 2.43 9.73 13.13
N LEU A 83 2.82 9.16 11.98
CA LEU A 83 4.11 8.50 11.81
C LEU A 83 5.07 9.44 11.08
N TYR A 84 6.14 9.81 11.76
CA TYR A 84 7.17 10.71 11.27
C TYR A 84 8.45 9.94 10.98
N ALA A 85 8.82 9.89 9.71
CA ALA A 85 9.98 9.16 9.21
C ALA A 85 11.19 10.07 9.04
N GLN A 86 12.37 9.58 9.41
CA GLN A 86 13.65 10.21 9.15
C GLN A 86 14.74 9.14 8.97
N GLN A 87 15.85 9.49 8.36
CA GLN A 87 17.03 8.63 8.26
C GLN A 87 17.77 8.62 9.62
N TRP A 88 17.81 7.55 10.40
CA TRP A 88 17.23 6.23 10.18
C TRP A 88 16.36 5.87 11.37
N ASN A 89 15.31 6.64 11.59
CA ASN A 89 14.45 6.48 12.76
C ASN A 89 12.98 6.73 12.41
N TRP A 90 12.10 6.19 13.26
CA TRP A 90 10.67 6.44 13.23
C TRP A 90 10.23 7.05 14.54
N LYS A 91 9.36 8.05 14.44
CA LYS A 91 8.71 8.66 15.60
C LYS A 91 7.19 8.50 15.41
N ALA A 92 6.47 8.21 16.48
CA ALA A 92 5.02 8.25 16.47
C ALA A 92 4.55 9.35 17.38
N ARG A 93 3.58 10.15 16.90
CA ARG A 93 2.93 11.20 17.67
C ARG A 93 1.46 10.86 17.80
N TYR A 94 1.00 10.76 19.04
CA TYR A 94 -0.40 10.55 19.39
C TYR A 94 -1.05 11.90 19.70
N ALA A 95 -2.30 12.06 19.31
CA ALA A 95 -3.07 13.28 19.43
C ALA A 95 -3.61 13.54 20.85
N GLY A 96 -2.95 13.01 21.88
CA GLY A 96 -3.29 13.31 23.26
C GLY A 96 -4.71 12.91 23.70
N ALA A 97 -5.23 13.64 24.68
CA ALA A 97 -6.55 13.37 25.26
C ALA A 97 -7.70 13.94 24.42
N ASP A 98 -7.46 15.00 23.68
CA ASP A 98 -8.46 15.66 22.82
C ASP A 98 -8.59 14.97 21.44
N ASN A 99 -7.70 14.02 21.12
CA ASN A 99 -7.62 13.31 19.86
C ASN A 99 -7.41 14.22 18.63
N VAL A 100 -6.82 15.41 18.84
CA VAL A 100 -6.51 16.41 17.81
C VAL A 100 -5.00 16.68 17.78
N LEU A 101 -4.34 16.34 16.69
CA LEU A 101 -2.91 16.66 16.53
C LEU A 101 -2.72 18.17 16.38
N GLY A 102 -1.84 18.73 17.20
CA GLY A 102 -1.42 20.12 17.04
C GLY A 102 -0.69 20.37 15.72
N ASP A 103 -0.70 21.62 15.29
CA ASP A 103 0.04 22.05 14.10
C ASP A 103 1.53 21.74 14.25
N ALA A 104 2.14 21.29 13.17
CA ALA A 104 3.55 20.95 13.15
C ALA A 104 4.21 21.41 11.84
N ASN A 105 5.40 22.00 11.97
CA ASN A 105 6.16 22.50 10.83
C ASN A 105 7.64 22.17 10.98
N VAL A 106 8.31 21.92 9.85
CA VAL A 106 9.76 21.68 9.80
C VAL A 106 10.58 22.84 10.39
N ARG A 107 10.04 24.05 10.40
CA ARG A 107 10.70 25.23 10.97
C ARG A 107 10.82 25.20 12.49
N PHE A 108 9.97 24.42 13.15
CA PHE A 108 9.96 24.27 14.61
C PHE A 108 10.73 23.03 15.08
N LEU A 109 11.32 22.27 14.14
CA LEU A 109 12.16 21.13 14.49
C LEU A 109 13.34 21.58 15.36
N ASN A 110 13.45 20.99 16.53
CA ASN A 110 14.63 21.08 17.38
C ASN A 110 15.02 19.67 17.83
N ASP A 111 15.75 18.98 16.97
CA ASP A 111 16.14 17.59 17.21
C ASP A 111 17.44 17.50 18.02
N TYR A 112 18.15 18.63 18.22
CA TYR A 112 19.44 18.68 18.88
C TYR A 112 19.36 18.31 20.37
N ASP A 113 18.25 18.69 21.02
CA ASP A 113 18.01 18.38 22.46
C ASP A 113 16.81 17.42 22.65
N GLY A 114 16.25 16.89 21.58
CA GLY A 114 15.05 16.05 21.61
C GLY A 114 13.77 16.80 22.03
N LEU A 115 13.85 18.11 22.20
CA LEU A 115 12.77 18.93 22.77
C LEU A 115 11.58 19.08 21.83
N ASN A 116 11.80 19.05 20.50
CA ASN A 116 10.74 19.17 19.51
C ASN A 116 11.08 18.34 18.25
N ALA A 117 11.12 17.05 18.42
CA ALA A 117 11.61 16.11 17.44
C ALA A 117 10.70 15.91 16.22
N VAL A 118 9.48 16.46 16.22
CA VAL A 118 8.52 16.39 15.11
C VAL A 118 8.04 17.77 14.66
N GLY A 119 8.55 18.83 15.30
CA GLY A 119 8.29 20.23 14.94
C GLY A 119 6.90 20.72 15.29
N ILE A 120 6.39 20.36 16.48
CA ILE A 120 5.09 20.85 16.98
C ILE A 120 5.16 22.36 17.22
N ASP A 121 4.12 23.07 16.82
CA ASP A 121 3.98 24.48 17.14
C ASP A 121 3.55 24.66 18.62
N SER A 122 4.44 25.16 19.44
CA SER A 122 4.17 25.39 20.87
C SER A 122 3.11 26.46 21.14
N SER A 123 2.71 27.23 20.14
CA SER A 123 1.62 28.21 20.26
C SER A 123 0.23 27.62 19.98
N ASP A 124 0.18 26.41 19.40
CA ASP A 124 -1.07 25.69 19.19
C ASP A 124 -1.48 24.93 20.47
N PRO A 125 -2.63 25.25 21.05
CA PRO A 125 -3.09 24.57 22.26
C PRO A 125 -3.33 23.06 22.05
N ASN A 126 -3.71 22.62 20.86
CA ASN A 126 -3.95 21.20 20.56
C ASN A 126 -2.65 20.36 20.59
N GLY A 127 -1.50 21.00 20.41
CA GLY A 127 -0.21 20.30 20.47
C GLY A 127 0.37 20.11 21.87
N LEU A 128 -0.27 20.69 22.91
CA LEU A 128 0.29 20.68 24.26
C LEU A 128 0.17 19.31 24.95
N ASP A 129 -0.79 18.49 24.56
CA ASP A 129 -1.00 17.14 25.09
C ASP A 129 -0.57 16.03 24.13
N ASP A 130 -0.02 16.40 22.97
CA ASP A 130 0.57 15.45 22.02
C ASP A 130 1.71 14.64 22.66
N ILE A 131 1.68 13.32 22.45
CA ILE A 131 2.67 12.39 23.01
C ILE A 131 3.57 11.86 21.90
N VAL A 132 4.85 12.18 21.97
CA VAL A 132 5.84 11.68 20.99
C VAL A 132 6.63 10.51 21.56
N VAL A 133 6.66 9.39 20.81
CA VAL A 133 7.43 8.18 21.15
C VAL A 133 8.35 7.82 20.01
N THR A 134 9.51 7.21 20.31
CA THR A 134 10.59 7.02 19.32
C THR A 134 10.96 5.57 19.09
N GLN A 135 10.79 4.61 19.85
CA GLN A 135 11.32 3.26 19.63
C GLN A 135 10.22 2.24 19.34
N GLU A 136 9.20 2.28 20.14
CA GLU A 136 8.04 1.43 19.97
C GLU A 136 6.78 2.25 20.22
N PHE A 137 5.71 1.89 19.57
CA PHE A 137 4.42 2.54 19.74
C PHE A 137 3.32 1.50 19.93
N HIS A 138 2.31 1.88 20.69
CA HIS A 138 1.24 0.99 21.11
C HIS A 138 -0.05 1.39 20.42
N LEU A 139 -0.73 0.41 19.85
CA LEU A 139 -2.03 0.59 19.22
C LEU A 139 -3.09 -0.20 20.00
N PRO A 140 -4.27 0.36 20.24
CA PRO A 140 -5.36 -0.36 20.89
C PRO A 140 -5.89 -1.48 19.98
N VAL A 141 -6.29 -2.58 20.59
CA VAL A 141 -6.98 -3.67 19.90
C VAL A 141 -8.44 -3.25 19.66
N ASP A 142 -8.99 -3.67 18.52
CA ASP A 142 -10.39 -3.44 18.11
C ASP A 142 -10.83 -1.97 18.05
N ARG A 143 -9.88 -1.05 17.90
CA ARG A 143 -10.14 0.37 17.67
C ARG A 143 -9.58 0.79 16.32
N LYS A 144 -10.32 1.59 15.56
CA LYS A 144 -9.80 2.20 14.32
C LYS A 144 -8.64 3.13 14.63
N VAL A 145 -7.64 3.13 13.76
CA VAL A 145 -6.49 4.03 13.84
C VAL A 145 -6.34 4.75 12.50
N ILE A 146 -6.33 6.07 12.55
CA ILE A 146 -6.05 6.92 11.40
C ILE A 146 -4.58 7.30 11.46
N PHE A 147 -3.80 6.81 10.49
CA PHE A 147 -2.39 7.17 10.37
C PHE A 147 -2.21 8.39 9.47
N LYS A 148 -1.53 9.41 9.98
CA LYS A 148 -1.00 10.51 9.18
C LYS A 148 0.50 10.27 8.96
N PHE A 149 0.94 10.25 7.71
CA PHE A 149 2.32 9.92 7.35
C PHE A 149 3.08 11.19 6.97
N ARG A 150 4.19 11.45 7.63
CA ARG A 150 5.11 12.54 7.31
C ARG A 150 6.54 12.06 7.17
N SER A 151 7.35 12.78 6.41
CA SER A 151 8.79 12.55 6.33
C SER A 151 9.56 13.85 6.55
N GLN A 152 10.67 13.74 7.27
CA GLN A 152 11.59 14.84 7.54
C GLN A 152 12.53 15.12 6.38
N ASP A 153 12.99 14.07 5.70
CA ASP A 153 14.14 14.14 4.79
C ASP A 153 13.83 13.58 3.39
N VAL A 154 13.75 12.28 3.24
CA VAL A 154 13.56 11.57 1.97
C VAL A 154 12.26 10.76 1.99
N LEU A 155 11.99 10.08 0.89
CA LEU A 155 10.84 9.17 0.80
C LEU A 155 11.12 7.91 1.62
N HIS A 156 10.23 7.60 2.55
CA HIS A 156 10.23 6.38 3.34
C HIS A 156 8.99 5.54 3.07
N SER A 157 9.05 4.26 3.36
CA SER A 157 7.91 3.35 3.26
C SER A 157 7.54 2.83 4.65
N ALA A 158 6.39 3.27 5.15
CA ALA A 158 5.81 2.73 6.37
C ALA A 158 5.20 1.36 6.05
N TYR A 159 5.98 0.31 6.25
CA TYR A 159 5.60 -1.06 5.93
C TYR A 159 5.25 -1.83 7.21
N MET A 160 3.99 -2.21 7.33
CA MET A 160 3.43 -2.94 8.47
C MET A 160 2.88 -4.29 7.99
N PRO A 161 3.74 -5.32 7.85
CA PRO A 161 3.37 -6.59 7.21
C PRO A 161 2.24 -7.33 7.95
N HIS A 162 2.23 -7.27 9.28
CA HIS A 162 1.19 -7.93 10.08
C HIS A 162 -0.20 -7.34 9.86
N PHE A 163 -0.28 -6.04 9.55
CA PHE A 163 -1.53 -5.37 9.14
C PHE A 163 -1.78 -5.47 7.63
N ARG A 164 -0.83 -6.00 6.86
CA ARG A 164 -0.85 -6.00 5.38
C ARG A 164 -1.04 -4.60 4.80
N ALA A 165 -0.46 -3.62 5.48
CA ALA A 165 -0.54 -2.21 5.13
C ALA A 165 0.84 -1.66 4.77
N GLN A 166 0.87 -0.77 3.80
CA GLN A 166 2.06 -0.04 3.39
C GLN A 166 1.63 1.31 2.84
N MET A 167 2.30 2.37 3.30
CA MET A 167 2.11 3.72 2.79
C MET A 167 3.45 4.44 2.71
N ASN A 168 3.62 5.30 1.71
CA ASN A 168 4.82 6.11 1.59
C ASN A 168 4.70 7.39 2.41
N CYS A 169 5.76 7.69 3.17
CA CYS A 169 5.95 9.00 3.80
C CYS A 169 6.72 9.88 2.82
N VAL A 170 6.06 10.91 2.29
CA VAL A 170 6.64 11.79 1.28
C VAL A 170 6.96 13.15 1.93
N PRO A 171 8.19 13.68 1.78
CA PRO A 171 8.52 15.01 2.30
C PRO A 171 7.58 16.09 1.77
N GLY A 172 7.04 16.92 2.68
CA GLY A 172 6.12 18.00 2.33
C GLY A 172 4.66 17.58 2.07
N MET A 173 4.33 16.31 2.28
CA MET A 173 2.94 15.79 2.23
C MET A 173 2.55 15.14 3.57
N ILE A 174 1.25 15.19 3.85
CA ILE A 174 0.62 14.44 4.94
C ILE A 174 -0.47 13.58 4.36
#